data_31c4a3403f050ad89dab69bee68e2e1d
#
_entry.id   31c4a3403f050ad89dab69bee68e2e1d
#
_cell.length_a   1.000
_cell.length_b   1.000
_cell.length_c   1.000
_cell.angle_alpha   90.00
_cell.angle_beta   90.00
_cell.angle_gamma   90.00
#
_symmetry.space_group_name_H-M   'P 1'
#
loop_
_entity.id
_entity.type
_entity.pdbx_description
1 polymer ?
#
loop_
_entity_poly.entity_id
_entity_poly.type
_entity_poly.pdbx_seq_one_letter_code
_entity_poly.pdbx_strand_id
1 'polypeptide(L)'
;PPLRQKARSSVGLMMKSEHLARNNVILLVCLLILIVFYPLFQTDKTLVRDLLLSAVFFAGIFSFEFPARARILLLSLATLTAGTTWIHHFIENDLLSLIDFGTSSVTLALIVVLMIRHIARSRIVTPTIILSSVNGYLLLGVLGAVLLNIADAVHIALNGPESAGIALPSQGSPEFSDYLYLAFITLTTVGFGDVTAVAHLTRSMTVLIGLAGQLYMTILIAMLVGKFLAGQQGK
;
A
#
# COMPACT_ATOMS: atom_id res chain seq x y z
N PRO A 1 -20.37 -42.40 -4.05
CA PRO A 1 -20.58 -41.00 -3.68
C PRO A 1 -19.32 -40.22 -3.30
N PRO A 2 -18.18 -40.79 -2.76
CA PRO A 2 -17.02 -39.96 -2.33
C PRO A 2 -16.30 -39.24 -3.50
N LEU A 3 -16.32 -39.82 -4.71
CA LEU A 3 -15.68 -39.23 -5.89
C LEU A 3 -16.34 -37.90 -6.35
N ARG A 4 -17.67 -37.80 -6.25
CA ARG A 4 -18.41 -36.57 -6.60
C ARG A 4 -18.12 -35.44 -5.60
N GLN A 5 -17.91 -35.74 -4.33
CA GLN A 5 -17.61 -34.75 -3.30
C GLN A 5 -16.17 -34.25 -3.47
N LYS A 6 -15.22 -35.11 -3.81
CA LYS A 6 -13.83 -34.77 -4.10
C LYS A 6 -13.70 -33.89 -5.37
N ALA A 7 -14.49 -34.21 -6.41
CA ALA A 7 -14.55 -33.41 -7.65
C ALA A 7 -15.17 -32.01 -7.40
N ARG A 8 -16.21 -31.89 -6.57
CA ARG A 8 -16.80 -30.59 -6.20
C ARG A 8 -15.85 -29.75 -5.36
N SER A 9 -15.09 -30.35 -4.45
CA SER A 9 -14.09 -29.62 -3.65
C SER A 9 -12.91 -29.13 -4.50
N SER A 10 -12.45 -29.93 -5.48
CA SER A 10 -11.37 -29.50 -6.39
C SER A 10 -11.80 -28.39 -7.35
N VAL A 11 -13.02 -28.42 -7.88
CA VAL A 11 -13.57 -27.34 -8.71
C VAL A 11 -13.74 -26.05 -7.90
N GLY A 12 -14.25 -26.15 -6.66
CA GLY A 12 -14.36 -24.98 -5.77
C GLY A 12 -13.01 -24.35 -5.43
N LEU A 13 -11.96 -25.15 -5.22
CA LEU A 13 -10.60 -24.67 -4.99
C LEU A 13 -10.00 -24.00 -6.23
N MET A 14 -10.23 -24.55 -7.43
CA MET A 14 -9.78 -23.95 -8.70
C MET A 14 -10.46 -22.60 -8.95
N MET A 15 -11.78 -22.53 -8.84
CA MET A 15 -12.52 -21.28 -9.01
C MET A 15 -12.05 -20.20 -8.00
N LYS A 16 -11.78 -20.60 -6.77
CA LYS A 16 -11.29 -19.69 -5.72
C LYS A 16 -9.90 -19.14 -6.03
N SER A 17 -9.00 -19.98 -6.56
CA SER A 17 -7.65 -19.55 -6.95
C SER A 17 -7.67 -18.58 -8.14
N GLU A 18 -8.56 -18.76 -9.11
CA GLU A 18 -8.73 -17.86 -10.25
C GLU A 18 -9.26 -16.48 -9.81
N HIS A 19 -10.24 -16.46 -8.89
CA HIS A 19 -10.74 -15.20 -8.33
C HIS A 19 -9.65 -14.42 -7.58
N LEU A 20 -8.82 -15.10 -6.78
CA LEU A 20 -7.71 -14.46 -6.09
C LEU A 20 -6.67 -13.91 -7.07
N ALA A 21 -6.31 -14.67 -8.10
CA ALA A 21 -5.37 -14.22 -9.12
C ALA A 21 -5.88 -12.95 -9.82
N ARG A 22 -7.15 -12.96 -10.25
CA ARG A 22 -7.80 -11.79 -10.88
C ARG A 22 -7.81 -10.56 -9.98
N ASN A 23 -8.17 -10.72 -8.71
CA ASN A 23 -8.22 -9.61 -7.77
C ASN A 23 -6.81 -9.03 -7.50
N ASN A 24 -5.78 -9.88 -7.45
CA ASN A 24 -4.39 -9.42 -7.34
C ASN A 24 -3.93 -8.65 -8.59
N VAL A 25 -4.38 -9.03 -9.78
CA VAL A 25 -4.12 -8.26 -11.01
C VAL A 25 -4.83 -6.90 -10.96
N ILE A 26 -6.08 -6.87 -10.52
CA ILE A 26 -6.82 -5.61 -10.33
C ILE A 26 -6.08 -4.68 -9.36
N LEU A 27 -5.63 -5.20 -8.22
CA LEU A 27 -4.85 -4.43 -7.27
C LEU A 27 -3.55 -3.89 -7.89
N LEU A 28 -2.82 -4.73 -8.64
CA LEU A 28 -1.61 -4.30 -9.34
C LEU A 28 -1.90 -3.14 -10.30
N VAL A 29 -2.96 -3.26 -11.10
CA VAL A 29 -3.36 -2.21 -12.05
C VAL A 29 -3.73 -0.92 -11.31
N CYS A 30 -4.53 -0.99 -10.23
CA CYS A 30 -4.86 0.17 -9.41
C CYS A 30 -3.60 0.85 -8.82
N LEU A 31 -2.64 0.05 -8.31
CA LEU A 31 -1.38 0.56 -7.78
C LEU A 31 -0.53 1.21 -8.87
N LEU A 32 -0.41 0.60 -10.05
CA LEU A 32 0.33 1.18 -11.16
C LEU A 32 -0.31 2.48 -11.66
N ILE A 33 -1.64 2.54 -11.71
CA ILE A 33 -2.35 3.78 -12.05
C ILE A 33 -2.05 4.87 -11.00
N LEU A 34 -2.11 4.54 -9.72
CA LEU A 34 -1.79 5.48 -8.65
C LEU A 34 -0.32 5.96 -8.71
N ILE A 35 0.63 5.06 -8.95
CA ILE A 35 2.06 5.39 -8.88
C ILE A 35 2.53 6.13 -10.14
N VAL A 36 2.09 5.68 -11.33
CA VAL A 36 2.64 6.16 -12.62
C VAL A 36 1.77 7.25 -13.23
N PHE A 37 0.45 7.08 -13.18
CA PHE A 37 -0.47 7.97 -13.90
C PHE A 37 -0.99 9.12 -13.02
N TYR A 38 -1.16 8.94 -11.71
CA TYR A 38 -1.64 10.01 -10.84
C TYR A 38 -0.81 11.31 -10.94
N PRO A 39 0.54 11.28 -10.97
CA PRO A 39 1.32 12.51 -11.11
C PRO A 39 1.10 13.27 -12.43
N LEU A 40 0.53 12.62 -13.45
CA LEU A 40 0.26 13.23 -14.77
C LEU A 40 -1.06 14.03 -14.77
N PHE A 41 -1.94 13.82 -13.80
CA PHE A 41 -3.17 14.59 -13.71
C PHE A 41 -2.87 16.01 -13.22
N GLN A 42 -3.32 17.01 -13.97
CA GLN A 42 -3.10 18.44 -13.66
C GLN A 42 -4.34 19.10 -13.03
N THR A 43 -5.51 18.47 -13.15
CA THR A 43 -6.81 18.99 -12.71
C THR A 43 -7.38 18.10 -11.62
N ASP A 44 -7.98 18.69 -10.57
CA ASP A 44 -8.64 18.00 -9.45
C ASP A 44 -7.83 16.86 -8.82
N LYS A 45 -6.53 17.11 -8.58
CA LYS A 45 -5.57 16.14 -8.05
C LYS A 45 -6.04 15.48 -6.75
N THR A 46 -6.72 16.21 -5.87
CA THR A 46 -7.25 15.70 -4.60
C THR A 46 -8.33 14.64 -4.84
N LEU A 47 -9.31 14.92 -5.69
CA LEU A 47 -10.40 14.00 -6.01
C LEU A 47 -9.88 12.71 -6.67
N VAL A 48 -8.95 12.84 -7.64
CA VAL A 48 -8.32 11.68 -8.31
C VAL A 48 -7.52 10.85 -7.32
N ARG A 49 -6.73 11.48 -6.44
CA ARG A 49 -6.00 10.80 -5.36
C ARG A 49 -6.94 9.98 -4.48
N ASP A 50 -8.00 10.59 -3.99
CA ASP A 50 -8.94 10.01 -3.04
C ASP A 50 -9.71 8.83 -3.65
N LEU A 51 -10.08 8.94 -4.93
CA LEU A 51 -10.70 7.87 -5.69
C LEU A 51 -9.74 6.70 -5.90
N LEU A 52 -8.48 6.96 -6.28
CA LEU A 52 -7.47 5.93 -6.49
C LEU A 52 -7.07 5.24 -5.19
N LEU A 53 -6.88 5.99 -4.09
CA LEU A 53 -6.61 5.40 -2.78
C LEU A 53 -7.77 4.54 -2.29
N SER A 54 -9.01 5.01 -2.44
CA SER A 54 -10.20 4.21 -2.11
C SER A 54 -10.24 2.91 -2.92
N ALA A 55 -9.95 2.97 -4.23
CA ALA A 55 -9.87 1.80 -5.09
C ALA A 55 -8.78 0.81 -4.62
N VAL A 56 -7.61 1.32 -4.22
CA VAL A 56 -6.50 0.50 -3.68
C VAL A 56 -6.90 -0.16 -2.35
N PHE A 57 -7.61 0.53 -1.43
CA PHE A 57 -8.09 -0.06 -0.19
C PHE A 57 -9.03 -1.24 -0.45
N PHE A 58 -10.07 -1.04 -1.27
CA PHE A 58 -11.01 -2.12 -1.58
C PHE A 58 -10.34 -3.25 -2.37
N ALA A 59 -9.56 -2.94 -3.41
CA ALA A 59 -8.83 -3.96 -4.15
C ALA A 59 -7.87 -4.76 -3.25
N GLY A 60 -7.18 -4.11 -2.31
CA GLY A 60 -6.30 -4.75 -1.34
C GLY A 60 -7.03 -5.74 -0.44
N ILE A 61 -8.21 -5.37 0.07
CA ILE A 61 -9.01 -6.25 0.94
C ILE A 61 -9.51 -7.49 0.20
N PHE A 62 -9.92 -7.35 -1.07
CA PHE A 62 -10.43 -8.47 -1.87
C PHE A 62 -9.33 -9.33 -2.52
N SER A 63 -8.08 -8.86 -2.54
CA SER A 63 -6.96 -9.58 -3.16
C SER A 63 -6.40 -10.71 -2.28
N PHE A 64 -6.80 -10.79 -0.99
CA PHE A 64 -6.26 -11.78 -0.06
C PHE A 64 -7.35 -12.52 0.70
N GLU A 65 -7.00 -13.75 1.13
CA GLU A 65 -7.85 -14.56 2.00
C GLU A 65 -7.63 -14.15 3.46
N PHE A 66 -8.43 -13.22 3.93
CA PHE A 66 -8.46 -12.88 5.35
C PHE A 66 -9.50 -13.72 6.10
N PRO A 67 -9.27 -14.05 7.38
CA PRO A 67 -10.32 -14.61 8.22
C PRO A 67 -11.49 -13.61 8.31
N ALA A 68 -12.72 -14.13 8.44
CA ALA A 68 -13.95 -13.31 8.36
C ALA A 68 -13.91 -12.09 9.29
N ARG A 69 -13.39 -12.25 10.51
CA ARG A 69 -13.24 -11.14 11.48
C ARG A 69 -12.29 -10.04 10.96
N ALA A 70 -11.14 -10.41 10.40
CA ALA A 70 -10.21 -9.43 9.85
C ALA A 70 -10.77 -8.74 8.60
N ARG A 71 -11.49 -9.47 7.76
CA ARG A 71 -12.15 -8.89 6.58
C ARG A 71 -13.22 -7.88 6.96
N ILE A 72 -14.07 -8.18 7.95
CA ILE A 72 -15.09 -7.25 8.45
C ILE A 72 -14.42 -6.00 9.03
N LEU A 73 -13.37 -6.17 9.86
CA LEU A 73 -12.61 -5.05 10.41
C LEU A 73 -12.00 -4.17 9.32
N LEU A 74 -11.35 -4.77 8.31
CA LEU A 74 -10.76 -4.03 7.20
C LEU A 74 -11.81 -3.31 6.36
N LEU A 75 -12.95 -3.96 6.08
CA LEU A 75 -14.04 -3.34 5.34
C LEU A 75 -14.66 -2.18 6.12
N SER A 76 -14.90 -2.34 7.42
CA SER A 76 -15.43 -1.24 8.23
C SER A 76 -14.45 -0.07 8.31
N LEU A 77 -13.14 -0.35 8.41
CA LEU A 77 -12.12 0.68 8.44
C LEU A 77 -11.96 1.37 7.07
N ALA A 78 -11.97 0.61 5.97
CA ALA A 78 -11.89 1.16 4.63
C ALA A 78 -13.13 2.00 4.26
N THR A 79 -14.32 1.58 4.68
CA THR A 79 -15.54 2.38 4.48
C THR A 79 -15.55 3.62 5.35
N LEU A 80 -15.04 3.55 6.58
CA LEU A 80 -14.86 4.72 7.44
C LEU A 80 -13.88 5.71 6.80
N THR A 81 -12.70 5.23 6.36
CA THR A 81 -11.69 6.05 5.68
C THR A 81 -12.26 6.69 4.42
N ALA A 82 -12.89 5.91 3.53
CA ALA A 82 -13.53 6.46 2.35
C ALA A 82 -14.59 7.51 2.71
N GLY A 83 -15.38 7.26 3.75
CA GLY A 83 -16.39 8.20 4.24
C GLY A 83 -15.78 9.52 4.75
N THR A 84 -14.72 9.47 5.55
CA THR A 84 -14.02 10.67 6.05
C THR A 84 -13.37 11.45 4.93
N THR A 85 -12.73 10.78 3.98
CA THR A 85 -12.11 11.39 2.80
C THR A 85 -13.15 12.15 1.95
N TRP A 86 -14.31 11.51 1.67
CA TRP A 86 -15.37 12.16 0.89
C TRP A 86 -16.07 13.29 1.63
N ILE A 87 -16.27 13.17 2.95
CA ILE A 87 -16.86 14.25 3.78
C ILE A 87 -15.90 15.44 3.85
N HIS A 88 -14.59 15.20 3.98
CA HIS A 88 -13.57 16.25 3.96
C HIS A 88 -13.62 17.10 2.69
N HIS A 89 -14.01 16.50 1.56
CA HIS A 89 -14.15 17.23 0.28
C HIS A 89 -15.27 18.28 0.29
N PHE A 90 -16.28 18.12 1.18
CA PHE A 90 -17.39 19.04 1.33
C PHE A 90 -17.25 19.98 2.54
N ILE A 91 -16.42 19.60 3.53
CA ILE A 91 -16.27 20.32 4.79
C ILE A 91 -14.77 20.46 5.06
N GLU A 92 -14.23 21.64 4.79
CA GLU A 92 -12.83 21.96 5.11
C GLU A 92 -12.69 22.14 6.63
N ASN A 93 -12.20 21.10 7.32
CA ASN A 93 -11.96 21.12 8.76
C ASN A 93 -10.65 20.38 9.07
N ASP A 94 -9.72 21.05 9.77
CA ASP A 94 -8.40 20.52 10.12
C ASP A 94 -8.47 19.23 10.93
N LEU A 95 -9.45 19.11 11.83
CA LEU A 95 -9.69 17.89 12.61
C LEU A 95 -10.10 16.71 11.71
N LEU A 96 -10.91 16.97 10.71
CA LEU A 96 -11.37 15.95 9.78
C LEU A 96 -10.20 15.45 8.91
N SER A 97 -9.30 16.34 8.50
CA SER A 97 -8.06 16.00 7.79
C SER A 97 -7.17 15.07 8.61
N LEU A 98 -6.96 15.38 9.89
CA LEU A 98 -6.15 14.54 10.79
C LEU A 98 -6.76 13.16 10.97
N ILE A 99 -8.10 13.06 11.11
CA ILE A 99 -8.81 11.79 11.23
C ILE A 99 -8.66 10.99 9.93
N ASP A 100 -8.82 11.62 8.77
CA ASP A 100 -8.68 10.99 7.46
C ASP A 100 -7.26 10.43 7.24
N PHE A 101 -6.24 11.22 7.49
CA PHE A 101 -4.85 10.78 7.40
C PHE A 101 -4.55 9.63 8.38
N GLY A 102 -5.04 9.72 9.62
CA GLY A 102 -4.87 8.67 10.62
C GLY A 102 -5.55 7.36 10.22
N THR A 103 -6.81 7.41 9.78
CA THR A 103 -7.57 6.22 9.37
C THR A 103 -7.00 5.60 8.10
N SER A 104 -6.58 6.41 7.13
CA SER A 104 -5.92 5.97 5.90
C SER A 104 -4.62 5.21 6.19
N SER A 105 -3.77 5.78 7.06
CA SER A 105 -2.50 5.14 7.46
C SER A 105 -2.71 3.82 8.18
N VAL A 106 -3.65 3.78 9.12
CA VAL A 106 -3.97 2.55 9.86
C VAL A 106 -4.53 1.49 8.92
N THR A 107 -5.41 1.87 8.00
CA THR A 107 -5.99 0.96 7.00
C THR A 107 -4.90 0.35 6.12
N LEU A 108 -4.03 1.18 5.53
CA LEU A 108 -2.91 0.72 4.71
C LEU A 108 -1.94 -0.15 5.49
N ALA A 109 -1.55 0.27 6.68
CA ALA A 109 -0.63 -0.50 7.53
C ALA A 109 -1.20 -1.88 7.85
N LEU A 110 -2.49 -1.98 8.19
CA LEU A 110 -3.15 -3.25 8.45
C LEU A 110 -3.20 -4.13 7.21
N ILE A 111 -3.54 -3.58 6.04
CA ILE A 111 -3.53 -4.33 4.77
C ILE A 111 -2.12 -4.87 4.50
N VAL A 112 -1.08 -4.03 4.61
CA VAL A 112 0.33 -4.43 4.39
C VAL A 112 0.75 -5.52 5.37
N VAL A 113 0.51 -5.34 6.67
CA VAL A 113 0.91 -6.32 7.70
C VAL A 113 0.20 -7.66 7.50
N LEU A 114 -1.11 -7.64 7.25
CA LEU A 114 -1.87 -8.87 7.04
C LEU A 114 -1.46 -9.58 5.75
N MET A 115 -1.12 -8.83 4.72
CA MET A 115 -0.61 -9.36 3.46
C MET A 115 0.76 -10.00 3.62
N ILE A 116 1.71 -9.34 4.30
CA ILE A 116 3.02 -9.93 4.62
C ILE A 116 2.84 -11.22 5.41
N ARG A 117 1.94 -11.25 6.39
CA ARG A 117 1.60 -12.45 7.16
C ARG A 117 1.02 -13.56 6.27
N HIS A 118 0.17 -13.23 5.31
CA HIS A 118 -0.40 -14.19 4.36
C HIS A 118 0.69 -14.82 3.51
N ILE A 119 1.58 -14.01 2.92
CA ILE A 119 2.71 -14.47 2.09
C ILE A 119 3.66 -15.34 2.92
N ALA A 120 4.00 -14.91 4.13
CA ALA A 120 4.91 -15.65 5.02
C ALA A 120 4.36 -17.03 5.41
N ARG A 121 3.05 -17.15 5.63
CA ARG A 121 2.38 -18.40 6.00
C ARG A 121 2.11 -19.35 4.84
N SER A 122 2.21 -18.88 3.59
CA SER A 122 2.05 -19.75 2.41
C SER A 122 3.11 -20.84 2.40
N ARG A 123 2.71 -22.09 2.20
CA ARG A 123 3.64 -23.24 2.16
C ARG A 123 4.22 -23.49 0.76
N ILE A 124 3.54 -23.04 -0.28
CA ILE A 124 3.89 -23.29 -1.68
C ILE A 124 3.99 -21.96 -2.41
N VAL A 125 5.04 -21.82 -3.23
CA VAL A 125 5.19 -20.66 -4.11
C VAL A 125 4.36 -20.88 -5.36
N THR A 126 3.31 -20.10 -5.51
CA THR A 126 2.46 -20.05 -6.70
C THR A 126 2.63 -18.71 -7.42
N PRO A 127 2.30 -18.61 -8.72
CA PRO A 127 2.32 -17.32 -9.41
C PRO A 127 1.48 -16.23 -8.70
N THR A 128 0.37 -16.62 -8.07
CA THR A 128 -0.48 -15.74 -7.27
C THR A 128 0.26 -15.20 -6.04
N ILE A 129 1.07 -16.03 -5.36
CA ILE A 129 1.89 -15.58 -4.21
C ILE A 129 2.98 -14.61 -4.65
N ILE A 130 3.61 -14.85 -5.81
CA ILE A 130 4.60 -13.92 -6.37
C ILE A 130 3.94 -12.57 -6.69
N LEU A 131 2.79 -12.58 -7.36
CA LEU A 131 2.04 -11.37 -7.67
C LEU A 131 1.59 -10.63 -6.40
N SER A 132 1.12 -11.36 -5.39
CA SER A 132 0.80 -10.80 -4.07
C SER A 132 2.01 -10.13 -3.42
N SER A 133 3.18 -10.72 -3.60
CA SER A 133 4.43 -10.17 -3.06
C SER A 133 4.83 -8.86 -3.74
N VAL A 134 4.64 -8.78 -5.07
CA VAL A 134 4.85 -7.51 -5.80
C VAL A 134 3.87 -6.45 -5.31
N ASN A 135 2.58 -6.78 -5.20
CA ASN A 135 1.56 -5.86 -4.68
C ASN A 135 1.91 -5.37 -3.27
N GLY A 136 2.49 -6.24 -2.43
CA GLY A 136 2.94 -5.90 -1.10
C GLY A 136 4.04 -4.87 -1.06
N TYR A 137 4.98 -5.01 -1.92
CA TYR A 137 6.06 -4.05 -2.05
C TYR A 137 5.55 -2.68 -2.51
N LEU A 138 4.65 -2.67 -3.49
CA LEU A 138 4.03 -1.44 -3.98
C LEU A 138 3.14 -0.78 -2.90
N LEU A 139 2.34 -1.56 -2.18
CA LEU A 139 1.55 -1.05 -1.04
C LEU A 139 2.43 -0.47 0.07
N LEU A 140 3.60 -1.06 0.33
CA LEU A 140 4.56 -0.53 1.29
C LEU A 140 5.08 0.85 0.86
N GLY A 141 5.30 1.06 -0.45
CA GLY A 141 5.66 2.36 -1.01
C GLY A 141 4.54 3.40 -0.86
N VAL A 142 3.29 3.01 -1.14
CA VAL A 142 2.13 3.90 -0.94
C VAL A 142 1.95 4.25 0.54
N LEU A 143 2.11 3.28 1.45
CA LEU A 143 2.11 3.53 2.90
C LEU A 143 3.21 4.52 3.28
N GLY A 144 4.41 4.37 2.72
CA GLY A 144 5.51 5.30 2.91
C GLY A 144 5.17 6.74 2.48
N ALA A 145 4.50 6.90 1.34
CA ALA A 145 4.05 8.20 0.84
C ALA A 145 3.03 8.86 1.79
N VAL A 146 2.05 8.09 2.28
CA VAL A 146 1.06 8.58 3.24
C VAL A 146 1.73 8.99 4.56
N LEU A 147 2.69 8.20 5.06
CA LEU A 147 3.43 8.53 6.28
C LEU A 147 4.31 9.78 6.12
N LEU A 148 4.94 9.97 4.97
CA LEU A 148 5.69 11.21 4.67
C LEU A 148 4.78 12.42 4.61
N ASN A 149 3.62 12.30 3.95
CA ASN A 149 2.64 13.38 3.89
C ASN A 149 2.15 13.79 5.30
N ILE A 150 1.86 12.81 6.17
CA ILE A 150 1.49 13.10 7.57
C ILE A 150 2.64 13.76 8.33
N ALA A 151 3.86 13.25 8.17
CA ALA A 151 5.03 13.82 8.83
C ALA A 151 5.26 15.28 8.44
N ASP A 152 5.02 15.59 7.17
CA ASP A 152 5.09 16.95 6.66
C ASP A 152 3.94 17.82 7.17
N ALA A 153 2.72 17.34 7.12
CA ALA A 153 1.55 18.04 7.65
C ALA A 153 1.72 18.38 9.15
N VAL A 154 2.25 17.46 9.95
CA VAL A 154 2.57 17.71 11.37
C VAL A 154 3.67 18.75 11.50
N HIS A 155 4.71 18.69 10.65
CA HIS A 155 5.79 19.69 10.67
C HIS A 155 5.28 21.09 10.34
N ILE A 156 4.45 21.23 9.30
CA ILE A 156 3.81 22.49 8.89
C ILE A 156 2.90 23.03 10.01
N ALA A 157 2.11 22.18 10.64
CA ALA A 157 1.23 22.57 11.75
C ALA A 157 2.01 23.14 12.96
N LEU A 158 3.22 22.66 13.21
CA LEU A 158 4.06 23.09 14.32
C LEU A 158 4.94 24.31 14.00
N ASN A 159 5.36 24.50 12.74
CA ASN A 159 6.38 25.47 12.35
C ASN A 159 5.85 26.56 11.38
N GLY A 160 4.61 26.44 10.93
CA GLY A 160 3.97 27.38 10.02
C GLY A 160 3.93 26.90 8.55
N PRO A 161 3.05 27.50 7.73
CA PRO A 161 2.73 27.02 6.37
C PRO A 161 3.89 27.12 5.37
N GLU A 162 4.89 27.93 5.63
CA GLU A 162 6.07 28.07 4.76
C GLU A 162 7.18 27.04 5.06
N SER A 163 7.01 26.24 6.11
CA SER A 163 7.99 25.26 6.56
C SER A 163 7.67 23.86 6.02
N ALA A 164 7.95 23.61 4.74
CA ALA A 164 7.82 22.25 4.23
C ALA A 164 8.88 21.32 4.79
N GLY A 165 8.52 20.10 5.15
CA GLY A 165 9.43 19.07 5.67
C GLY A 165 10.20 18.32 4.58
N ILE A 166 9.86 18.54 3.29
CA ILE A 166 10.61 18.06 2.12
C ILE A 166 11.02 19.26 1.27
N ALA A 167 12.21 19.15 0.65
CA ALA A 167 12.69 20.14 -0.32
C ALA A 167 12.43 19.63 -1.74
N LEU A 168 11.87 20.49 -2.57
CA LEU A 168 11.57 20.24 -3.98
C LEU A 168 12.54 21.02 -4.88
N PRO A 169 12.81 20.54 -6.12
CA PRO A 169 13.56 21.29 -7.12
C PRO A 169 12.85 22.57 -7.57
N SER A 170 11.52 22.58 -7.54
CA SER A 170 10.66 23.71 -7.90
C SER A 170 10.23 24.50 -6.67
N GLN A 171 10.02 25.81 -6.83
CA GLN A 171 9.41 26.63 -5.80
C GLN A 171 7.89 26.37 -5.78
N GLY A 172 7.45 25.48 -4.89
CA GLY A 172 6.03 25.14 -4.71
C GLY A 172 5.79 24.41 -3.41
N SER A 173 4.53 24.34 -3.00
CA SER A 173 4.14 23.47 -1.87
C SER A 173 4.15 22.01 -2.31
N PRO A 174 4.63 21.09 -1.45
CA PRO A 174 4.64 19.66 -1.77
C PRO A 174 3.23 19.11 -2.03
N GLU A 175 3.11 18.30 -3.06
CA GLU A 175 1.89 17.57 -3.39
C GLU A 175 2.04 16.08 -3.03
N PHE A 176 0.94 15.33 -3.01
CA PHE A 176 0.98 13.89 -2.73
C PHE A 176 1.87 13.11 -3.71
N SER A 177 1.97 13.56 -4.96
CA SER A 177 2.88 13.03 -5.97
C SER A 177 4.35 13.09 -5.55
N ASP A 178 4.77 14.14 -4.85
CA ASP A 178 6.15 14.33 -4.41
C ASP A 178 6.50 13.37 -3.26
N TYR A 179 5.56 13.17 -2.33
CA TYR A 179 5.72 12.15 -1.27
C TYR A 179 5.73 10.74 -1.85
N LEU A 180 4.89 10.48 -2.88
CA LEU A 180 4.87 9.19 -3.56
C LEU A 180 6.21 8.93 -4.24
N TYR A 181 6.73 9.91 -4.97
CA TYR A 181 8.04 9.84 -5.60
C TYR A 181 9.15 9.62 -4.57
N LEU A 182 9.24 10.45 -3.53
CA LEU A 182 10.25 10.32 -2.47
C LEU A 182 10.18 8.96 -1.77
N ALA A 183 8.97 8.46 -1.49
CA ALA A 183 8.79 7.15 -0.88
C ALA A 183 9.34 6.03 -1.77
N PHE A 184 9.02 6.05 -3.08
CA PHE A 184 9.46 5.00 -4.00
C PHE A 184 10.95 5.05 -4.31
N ILE A 185 11.55 6.23 -4.53
CA ILE A 185 13.00 6.32 -4.75
C ILE A 185 13.80 5.90 -3.50
N THR A 186 13.23 6.12 -2.31
CA THR A 186 13.82 5.67 -1.04
C THR A 186 13.64 4.16 -0.86
N LEU A 187 12.42 3.65 -1.04
CA LEU A 187 12.08 2.23 -0.91
C LEU A 187 12.92 1.34 -1.84
N THR A 188 13.13 1.80 -3.08
CA THR A 188 13.92 1.12 -4.11
C THR A 188 15.43 1.39 -3.99
N THR A 189 15.84 2.23 -3.04
CA THR A 189 17.25 2.64 -2.83
C THR A 189 17.90 3.37 -4.00
N VAL A 190 17.09 3.95 -4.90
CA VAL A 190 17.59 4.74 -6.04
C VAL A 190 18.12 6.10 -5.57
N GLY A 191 17.31 6.83 -4.78
CA GLY A 191 17.70 8.06 -4.08
C GLY A 191 18.37 9.11 -4.98
N PHE A 192 17.69 9.63 -6.01
CA PHE A 192 18.27 10.63 -6.91
C PHE A 192 18.71 11.91 -6.20
N GLY A 193 18.09 12.27 -5.06
CA GLY A 193 18.46 13.43 -4.27
C GLY A 193 17.93 14.76 -4.78
N ASP A 194 17.04 14.74 -5.75
CA ASP A 194 16.31 15.89 -6.28
C ASP A 194 15.15 16.30 -5.36
N VAL A 195 14.47 15.34 -4.76
CA VAL A 195 13.51 15.55 -3.66
C VAL A 195 14.12 14.98 -2.40
N THR A 196 14.21 15.77 -1.33
CA THR A 196 14.88 15.37 -0.07
C THR A 196 14.05 15.72 1.16
N ALA A 197 14.15 14.86 2.19
CA ALA A 197 13.58 15.14 3.51
C ALA A 197 14.47 16.15 4.27
N VAL A 198 13.90 17.26 4.74
CA VAL A 198 14.63 18.32 5.47
C VAL A 198 14.23 18.42 6.94
N ALA A 199 12.98 18.17 7.29
CA ALA A 199 12.54 18.17 8.68
C ALA A 199 12.95 16.89 9.41
N HIS A 200 13.13 16.95 10.73
CA HIS A 200 13.54 15.78 11.52
C HIS A 200 12.57 14.60 11.40
N LEU A 201 11.26 14.87 11.41
CA LEU A 201 10.23 13.84 11.34
C LEU A 201 10.21 13.18 9.95
N THR A 202 10.25 13.97 8.89
CA THR A 202 10.28 13.43 7.51
C THR A 202 11.56 12.64 7.23
N ARG A 203 12.74 13.08 7.77
CA ARG A 203 13.98 12.31 7.71
C ARG A 203 13.86 10.95 8.41
N SER A 204 13.26 10.92 9.60
CA SER A 204 13.05 9.67 10.33
C SER A 204 12.13 8.71 9.55
N MET A 205 11.05 9.23 8.96
CA MET A 205 10.15 8.42 8.10
C MET A 205 10.87 7.90 6.85
N THR A 206 11.69 8.73 6.21
CA THR A 206 12.50 8.31 5.04
C THR A 206 13.45 7.15 5.40
N VAL A 207 14.11 7.21 6.55
CA VAL A 207 14.97 6.10 7.03
C VAL A 207 14.14 4.83 7.26
N LEU A 208 12.96 4.93 7.89
CA LEU A 208 12.08 3.79 8.12
C LEU A 208 11.60 3.17 6.81
N ILE A 209 11.26 3.98 5.81
CA ILE A 209 10.85 3.50 4.48
C ILE A 209 12.00 2.75 3.80
N GLY A 210 13.22 3.28 3.82
CA GLY A 210 14.39 2.62 3.24
C GLY A 210 14.69 1.29 3.91
N LEU A 211 14.68 1.24 5.24
CA LEU A 211 14.85 0.00 6.01
C LEU A 211 13.74 -1.01 5.71
N ALA A 212 12.49 -0.57 5.70
CA ALA A 212 11.35 -1.44 5.41
C ALA A 212 11.44 -2.03 3.99
N GLY A 213 11.82 -1.26 2.99
CA GLY A 213 12.02 -1.71 1.62
C GLY A 213 13.11 -2.79 1.52
N GLN A 214 14.27 -2.54 2.10
CA GLN A 214 15.39 -3.48 2.10
C GLN A 214 15.08 -4.78 2.83
N LEU A 215 14.48 -4.68 4.03
CA LEU A 215 14.07 -5.85 4.80
C LEU A 215 13.00 -6.65 4.05
N TYR A 216 12.01 -5.96 3.45
CA TYR A 216 10.96 -6.63 2.67
C TYR A 216 11.56 -7.45 1.53
N MET A 217 12.40 -6.84 0.68
CA MET A 217 13.02 -7.50 -0.47
C MET A 217 13.92 -8.66 -0.03
N THR A 218 14.75 -8.46 0.98
CA THR A 218 15.69 -9.48 1.47
C THR A 218 14.96 -10.68 2.03
N ILE A 219 13.97 -10.46 2.91
CA ILE A 219 13.19 -11.54 3.54
C ILE A 219 12.33 -12.25 2.49
N LEU A 220 11.70 -11.49 1.57
CA LEU A 220 10.87 -12.06 0.51
C LEU A 220 11.67 -12.99 -0.39
N ILE A 221 12.82 -12.54 -0.89
CA ILE A 221 13.69 -13.35 -1.78
C ILE A 221 14.14 -14.60 -1.04
N ALA A 222 14.68 -14.46 0.18
CA ALA A 222 15.11 -15.61 0.98
C ALA A 222 13.99 -16.62 1.21
N MET A 223 12.78 -16.14 1.50
CA MET A 223 11.60 -16.98 1.73
C MET A 223 11.13 -17.68 0.45
N LEU A 224 11.06 -16.98 -0.68
CA LEU A 224 10.62 -17.55 -1.96
C LEU A 224 11.62 -18.61 -2.47
N VAL A 225 12.92 -18.30 -2.42
CA VAL A 225 13.99 -19.24 -2.83
C VAL A 225 14.00 -20.47 -1.92
N GLY A 226 13.93 -20.29 -0.59
CA GLY A 226 13.90 -21.40 0.36
C GLY A 226 12.71 -22.34 0.13
N LYS A 227 11.51 -21.79 -0.11
CA LYS A 227 10.31 -22.61 -0.41
C LYS A 227 10.39 -23.30 -1.76
N PHE A 228 10.98 -22.64 -2.77
CA PHE A 228 11.17 -23.23 -4.09
C PHE A 228 12.09 -24.46 -4.03
N LEU A 229 13.24 -24.34 -3.33
CA LEU A 229 14.19 -25.43 -3.16
C LEU A 229 13.59 -26.59 -2.35
N ALA A 230 12.88 -26.32 -1.26
CA ALA A 230 12.20 -27.34 -0.47
C ALA A 230 11.13 -28.10 -1.28
N GLY A 231 10.44 -27.42 -2.20
CA GLY A 231 9.47 -28.05 -3.09
C GLY A 231 10.06 -28.98 -4.15
N GLN A 232 11.35 -28.80 -4.51
CA GLN A 232 12.07 -29.69 -5.42
C GLN A 232 12.61 -30.95 -4.74
N GLN A 233 12.97 -30.87 -3.47
CA GLN A 233 13.49 -32.04 -2.71
C GLN A 233 12.41 -33.03 -2.31
N GLY A 234 11.13 -32.69 -2.41
CA GLY A 234 9.99 -33.56 -2.10
C GLY A 234 9.40 -34.29 -3.31
N LYS A 235 10.03 -34.20 -4.49
CA LYS A 235 9.72 -34.97 -5.72
C LYS A 235 10.78 -36.01 -5.97
#